data_73c45f181e8768d24b1ff277d92864b5
#
_entry.id   73c45f181e8768d24b1ff277d92864b5
#
_cell.length_a   1.000
_cell.length_b   1.000
_cell.length_c   1.000
_cell.angle_alpha   90.00
_cell.angle_beta   90.00
_cell.angle_gamma   90.00
#
_symmetry.space_group_name_H-M   'P 1'
#
loop_
_entity.id
_entity.type
_entity.pdbx_description
1 polymer ?
#
loop_
_entity_poly.entity_id
_entity_poly.type
_entity_poly.pdbx_seq_one_letter_code
_entity_poly.pdbx_strand_id
1 'polypeptide(L)'
;MPFGTFSSQHRPLNRIFSTSMLVTSGLICHLKTAPPTGSTWTDDKGNSNATLANSPTYSSSNGGYISLNGSTQYVMTSTSLNAQISGTSPNKSNDQSIFIWCYPTEQGIIVSEIGQATINASWHDSNIEITSAGVVCFSVWHNALTSKVSSTAKAFNNWYHLGWTYSGTTLTAYINGSSVGTATLTRSAPFNSGFNLHYALGAIDGTNMGSDGSYCAMRVGSFQVYNRALTASEVLMNYNSNKSIYGL
;
A
#
# COMPACT_ATOMS: atom_id res chain seq x y z
N MET A 1 16.68 12.45 70.33
CA MET A 1 17.04 12.63 68.90
C MET A 1 15.93 11.97 68.08
N PRO A 2 15.12 12.70 67.30
CA PRO A 2 14.10 12.07 66.47
C PRO A 2 14.68 11.67 65.11
N PHE A 3 14.37 10.45 64.67
CA PHE A 3 14.73 9.93 63.37
C PHE A 3 13.87 10.59 62.27
N GLY A 4 14.56 11.17 61.28
CA GLY A 4 13.96 11.76 60.10
C GLY A 4 13.43 10.65 59.17
N THR A 5 12.15 10.77 58.76
CA THR A 5 11.51 9.97 57.75
C THR A 5 11.97 10.42 56.37
N PHE A 6 12.63 9.53 55.59
CA PHE A 6 12.90 9.75 54.18
C PHE A 6 11.64 9.50 53.35
N SER A 7 11.08 10.57 52.83
CA SER A 7 10.03 10.53 51.84
C SER A 7 10.65 10.19 50.46
N SER A 8 10.41 9.01 49.95
CA SER A 8 10.77 8.63 48.57
C SER A 8 9.80 9.32 47.61
N GLN A 9 10.23 10.41 47.00
CA GLN A 9 9.54 11.05 45.89
C GLN A 9 9.60 10.10 44.68
N HIS A 10 8.50 9.41 44.40
CA HIS A 10 8.27 8.74 43.12
C HIS A 10 8.14 9.83 42.04
N ARG A 11 9.19 10.04 41.26
CA ARG A 11 9.08 10.78 39.99
C ARG A 11 8.21 9.95 39.05
N PRO A 12 7.11 10.50 38.52
CA PRO A 12 6.39 9.83 37.46
C PRO A 12 7.33 9.67 36.26
N LEU A 13 7.52 8.45 35.83
CA LEU A 13 8.18 8.16 34.53
C LEU A 13 7.33 8.87 33.46
N ASN A 14 7.86 9.96 32.92
CA ASN A 14 7.33 10.55 31.70
C ASN A 14 7.42 9.45 30.62
N ARG A 15 6.33 8.74 30.38
CA ARG A 15 6.17 7.97 29.16
C ARG A 15 6.23 8.97 28.02
N ILE A 16 7.39 9.04 27.39
CA ILE A 16 7.51 9.65 26.06
C ILE A 16 6.65 8.75 25.18
N PHE A 17 5.41 9.16 24.90
CA PHE A 17 4.65 8.59 23.81
C PHE A 17 5.42 8.98 22.55
N SER A 18 6.26 8.09 22.06
CA SER A 18 6.78 8.19 20.71
C SER A 18 5.55 8.15 19.80
N THR A 19 5.10 9.31 19.34
CA THR A 19 4.15 9.39 18.26
C THR A 19 4.83 8.75 17.07
N SER A 20 4.43 7.52 16.75
CA SER A 20 4.93 6.83 15.57
C SER A 20 4.60 7.72 14.36
N MET A 21 5.63 8.25 13.72
CA MET A 21 5.46 9.12 12.56
C MET A 21 5.58 8.30 11.29
N LEU A 22 4.79 8.67 10.28
CA LEU A 22 4.93 8.11 8.94
C LEU A 22 6.36 8.33 8.42
N VAL A 23 6.95 7.30 7.84
CA VAL A 23 8.25 7.42 7.16
C VAL A 23 8.09 8.27 5.91
N THR A 24 8.83 9.36 5.81
CA THR A 24 8.76 10.29 4.68
C THR A 24 9.93 10.18 3.71
N SER A 25 11.03 9.56 4.13
CA SER A 25 12.21 9.34 3.28
C SER A 25 11.86 8.36 2.14
N GLY A 26 12.00 8.82 0.90
CA GLY A 26 11.68 8.06 -0.30
C GLY A 26 10.19 7.96 -0.63
N LEU A 27 9.30 8.60 0.14
CA LEU A 27 7.86 8.65 -0.14
C LEU A 27 7.59 9.54 -1.35
N ILE A 28 7.15 8.93 -2.45
CA ILE A 28 6.91 9.60 -3.73
C ILE A 28 5.43 9.78 -4.08
N CYS A 29 4.52 9.05 -3.45
CA CYS A 29 3.08 9.25 -3.55
C CYS A 29 2.42 8.92 -2.22
N HIS A 30 1.49 9.74 -1.79
CA HIS A 30 0.70 9.52 -0.59
C HIS A 30 -0.73 10.03 -0.79
N LEU A 31 -1.61 9.10 -1.16
CA LEU A 31 -3.05 9.32 -1.13
C LEU A 31 -3.51 9.07 0.31
N LYS A 32 -3.81 10.14 1.03
CA LYS A 32 -4.19 10.05 2.44
C LYS A 32 -5.69 10.24 2.65
N THR A 33 -6.13 9.92 3.84
CA THR A 33 -7.52 9.98 4.33
C THR A 33 -8.13 11.40 4.32
N ALA A 34 -8.02 12.13 3.23
CA ALA A 34 -8.65 13.44 3.07
C ALA A 34 -9.82 13.34 2.08
N PRO A 35 -10.89 14.13 2.24
CA PRO A 35 -11.98 14.14 1.28
C PRO A 35 -11.45 14.53 -0.11
N PRO A 36 -11.92 13.82 -1.17
CA PRO A 36 -11.56 14.17 -2.53
C PRO A 36 -12.23 15.48 -2.94
N THR A 37 -11.64 16.15 -3.93
CA THR A 37 -12.28 17.30 -4.59
C THR A 37 -12.85 16.82 -5.91
N GLY A 38 -14.18 16.71 -6.00
CA GLY A 38 -14.85 16.10 -7.14
C GLY A 38 -14.39 14.64 -7.32
N SER A 39 -13.89 14.29 -8.50
CA SER A 39 -13.31 12.97 -8.80
C SER A 39 -11.81 12.87 -8.54
N THR A 40 -11.19 13.86 -7.90
CA THR A 40 -9.74 13.89 -7.65
C THR A 40 -9.43 13.61 -6.19
N TRP A 41 -8.62 12.58 -5.93
CA TRP A 41 -8.00 12.32 -4.64
C TRP A 41 -6.56 12.82 -4.66
N THR A 42 -6.28 13.80 -3.83
CA THR A 42 -5.02 14.55 -3.87
C THR A 42 -3.87 13.73 -3.27
N ASP A 43 -2.77 13.66 -4.02
CA ASP A 43 -1.46 13.21 -3.53
C ASP A 43 -0.79 14.33 -2.74
N ASP A 44 -0.49 14.11 -1.46
CA ASP A 44 0.17 15.14 -0.62
C ASP A 44 1.66 15.33 -0.97
N LYS A 45 2.22 14.49 -1.82
CA LYS A 45 3.58 14.66 -2.39
C LYS A 45 3.55 15.49 -3.68
N GLY A 46 2.37 15.67 -4.29
CA GLY A 46 2.19 16.46 -5.49
C GLY A 46 2.69 15.80 -6.78
N ASN A 47 3.07 14.52 -6.75
CA ASN A 47 3.62 13.83 -7.93
C ASN A 47 2.54 13.17 -8.78
N SER A 48 1.49 12.62 -8.15
CA SER A 48 0.43 11.93 -8.87
C SER A 48 -0.88 11.92 -8.09
N ASN A 49 -1.75 12.89 -8.32
CA ASN A 49 -3.13 12.77 -7.86
C ASN A 49 -3.78 11.49 -8.41
N ALA A 50 -4.85 11.05 -7.79
CA ALA A 50 -5.61 9.92 -8.29
C ALA A 50 -7.01 10.32 -8.74
N THR A 51 -7.49 9.68 -9.81
CA THR A 51 -8.86 9.80 -10.31
C THR A 51 -9.73 8.73 -9.67
N LEU A 52 -10.89 9.15 -9.19
CA LEU A 52 -11.97 8.28 -8.70
C LEU A 52 -12.88 7.91 -9.86
N ALA A 53 -12.72 6.72 -10.42
CA ALA A 53 -13.48 6.28 -11.58
C ALA A 53 -14.88 5.77 -11.18
N ASN A 54 -15.89 6.16 -11.95
CA ASN A 54 -17.29 5.76 -11.79
C ASN A 54 -17.90 6.13 -10.42
N SER A 55 -17.48 7.31 -9.90
CA SER A 55 -18.07 7.95 -8.72
C SER A 55 -18.08 7.10 -7.44
N PRO A 56 -16.92 6.63 -6.95
CA PRO A 56 -16.83 6.04 -5.63
C PRO A 56 -17.24 7.04 -4.54
N THR A 57 -17.74 6.53 -3.41
CA THR A 57 -18.17 7.37 -2.29
C THR A 57 -17.09 7.56 -1.28
N TYR A 58 -17.01 8.75 -0.69
CA TYR A 58 -16.16 9.07 0.46
C TYR A 58 -16.96 9.00 1.76
N SER A 59 -16.32 8.47 2.81
CA SER A 59 -16.81 8.53 4.20
C SER A 59 -15.73 9.12 5.10
N SER A 60 -16.11 9.96 6.05
CA SER A 60 -15.21 10.51 7.08
C SER A 60 -14.97 9.55 8.27
N SER A 61 -15.67 8.43 8.33
CA SER A 61 -15.48 7.41 9.37
C SER A 61 -14.07 6.78 9.29
N ASN A 62 -13.56 6.27 10.40
CA ASN A 62 -12.22 5.65 10.46
C ASN A 62 -11.11 6.52 9.84
N GLY A 63 -11.14 7.84 10.12
CA GLY A 63 -10.19 8.80 9.58
C GLY A 63 -10.38 9.17 8.10
N GLY A 64 -11.36 8.60 7.44
CA GLY A 64 -11.68 8.80 6.03
C GLY A 64 -11.32 7.60 5.14
N TYR A 65 -12.21 7.26 4.20
CA TYR A 65 -11.96 6.24 3.20
C TYR A 65 -12.80 6.45 1.95
N ILE A 66 -12.34 5.86 0.84
CA ILE A 66 -13.08 5.73 -0.42
C ILE A 66 -13.68 4.33 -0.47
N SER A 67 -14.98 4.19 -0.76
CA SER A 67 -15.65 2.90 -0.95
C SER A 67 -15.72 2.54 -2.43
N LEU A 68 -15.30 1.32 -2.76
CA LEU A 68 -15.33 0.74 -4.10
C LEU A 68 -16.32 -0.42 -4.13
N ASN A 69 -17.09 -0.54 -5.22
CA ASN A 69 -18.22 -1.48 -5.35
C ASN A 69 -17.85 -2.90 -5.84
N GLY A 70 -16.57 -3.17 -6.15
CA GLY A 70 -16.13 -4.47 -6.64
C GLY A 70 -16.57 -4.84 -8.07
N SER A 71 -17.08 -3.88 -8.85
CA SER A 71 -17.55 -4.18 -10.19
C SER A 71 -17.12 -3.16 -11.26
N THR A 72 -17.14 -1.88 -10.93
CA THR A 72 -16.85 -0.80 -11.90
C THR A 72 -16.00 0.31 -11.31
N GLN A 73 -16.00 0.49 -9.99
CA GLN A 73 -15.32 1.59 -9.30
C GLN A 73 -13.88 1.22 -8.97
N TYR A 74 -13.00 2.18 -9.20
CA TYR A 74 -11.58 2.06 -8.86
C TYR A 74 -10.94 3.44 -8.64
N VAL A 75 -9.73 3.43 -8.10
CA VAL A 75 -8.88 4.61 -7.99
C VAL A 75 -7.68 4.41 -8.91
N MET A 76 -7.29 5.43 -9.69
CA MET A 76 -6.17 5.37 -10.62
C MET A 76 -5.27 6.59 -10.45
N THR A 77 -3.95 6.39 -10.24
CA THR A 77 -2.98 7.50 -10.26
C THR A 77 -2.94 8.14 -11.65
N SER A 78 -3.06 9.48 -11.70
CA SER A 78 -3.27 10.22 -12.96
C SER A 78 -1.96 10.49 -13.70
N THR A 79 -0.89 10.78 -12.97
CA THR A 79 0.43 11.09 -13.52
C THR A 79 1.38 9.91 -13.27
N SER A 80 2.22 9.59 -14.25
CA SER A 80 3.22 8.54 -14.10
C SER A 80 4.23 8.88 -13.00
N LEU A 81 4.46 7.92 -12.10
CA LEU A 81 5.47 8.00 -11.04
C LEU A 81 6.88 7.61 -11.52
N ASN A 82 7.06 7.31 -12.80
CA ASN A 82 8.35 6.87 -13.32
C ASN A 82 9.47 7.90 -13.14
N ALA A 83 9.15 9.19 -13.17
CA ALA A 83 10.13 10.27 -12.94
C ALA A 83 10.67 10.29 -11.50
N GLN A 84 9.90 9.82 -10.53
CA GLN A 84 10.23 9.77 -9.10
C GLN A 84 11.01 8.51 -8.70
N ILE A 85 11.08 7.50 -9.56
CA ILE A 85 11.87 6.30 -9.31
C ILE A 85 13.35 6.63 -9.35
N SER A 86 14.10 6.16 -8.36
CA SER A 86 15.52 6.46 -8.19
C SER A 86 16.37 5.95 -9.35
N GLY A 87 17.39 6.72 -9.72
CA GLY A 87 18.32 6.41 -10.81
C GLY A 87 17.90 7.04 -12.14
N THR A 88 18.79 6.88 -13.14
CA THR A 88 18.58 7.37 -14.50
C THR A 88 18.40 6.19 -15.44
N SER A 89 17.55 6.36 -16.47
CA SER A 89 17.42 5.36 -17.54
C SER A 89 18.79 5.14 -18.24
N PRO A 90 19.21 3.88 -18.53
CA PRO A 90 18.51 2.62 -18.31
C PRO A 90 18.70 2.01 -16.90
N ASN A 91 19.41 2.67 -16.00
CA ASN A 91 19.83 2.10 -14.70
C ASN A 91 18.98 2.60 -13.53
N LYS A 92 17.68 2.74 -13.71
CA LYS A 92 16.77 3.05 -12.59
C LYS A 92 16.75 1.91 -11.58
N SER A 93 16.75 2.25 -10.31
CA SER A 93 16.58 1.27 -9.25
C SER A 93 15.19 0.64 -9.34
N ASN A 94 15.13 -0.69 -9.28
CA ASN A 94 13.87 -1.42 -9.13
C ASN A 94 13.41 -1.47 -7.67
N ASP A 95 14.23 -1.00 -6.73
CA ASP A 95 13.90 -0.99 -5.31
C ASP A 95 12.71 -0.08 -5.03
N GLN A 96 11.70 -0.63 -4.41
CA GLN A 96 10.44 0.06 -4.21
C GLN A 96 9.68 -0.51 -3.02
N SER A 97 8.72 0.24 -2.50
CA SER A 97 7.73 -0.27 -1.56
C SER A 97 6.38 0.34 -1.83
N ILE A 98 5.33 -0.43 -1.68
CA ILE A 98 3.95 0.06 -1.66
C ILE A 98 3.24 -0.41 -0.41
N PHE A 99 2.35 0.44 0.13
CA PHE A 99 1.50 0.11 1.26
C PHE A 99 0.12 0.71 1.08
N ILE A 100 -0.90 -0.03 1.50
CA ILE A 100 -2.30 0.37 1.45
C ILE A 100 -2.98 0.05 2.78
N TRP A 101 -3.78 0.98 3.29
CA TRP A 101 -4.81 0.69 4.27
C TRP A 101 -6.10 0.38 3.55
N CYS A 102 -6.59 -0.85 3.67
CA CYS A 102 -7.81 -1.30 3.02
C CYS A 102 -8.67 -2.18 3.92
N TYR A 103 -9.94 -2.26 3.56
CA TYR A 103 -10.96 -3.07 4.23
C TYR A 103 -11.69 -3.86 3.14
N PRO A 104 -11.14 -5.02 2.72
CA PRO A 104 -11.76 -5.85 1.70
C PRO A 104 -13.08 -6.43 2.22
N THR A 105 -14.12 -6.41 1.40
CA THR A 105 -15.41 -7.06 1.69
C THR A 105 -15.64 -8.31 0.85
N GLU A 106 -14.89 -8.43 -0.25
CA GLU A 106 -14.93 -9.54 -1.20
C GLU A 106 -13.52 -9.80 -1.75
N GLN A 107 -13.36 -10.93 -2.44
CA GLN A 107 -12.15 -11.24 -3.20
C GLN A 107 -11.92 -10.23 -4.33
N GLY A 108 -10.69 -10.16 -4.84
CA GLY A 108 -10.33 -9.38 -5.98
C GLY A 108 -8.96 -8.75 -5.89
N ILE A 109 -8.66 -7.87 -6.85
CA ILE A 109 -7.39 -7.18 -6.94
C ILE A 109 -7.44 -5.90 -6.12
N ILE A 110 -6.56 -5.83 -5.11
CA ILE A 110 -6.47 -4.67 -4.19
C ILE A 110 -5.59 -3.58 -4.79
N VAL A 111 -4.41 -3.94 -5.31
CA VAL A 111 -3.47 -3.01 -5.95
C VAL A 111 -2.90 -3.64 -7.22
N SER A 112 -2.82 -2.84 -8.28
CA SER A 112 -2.14 -3.20 -9.52
C SER A 112 -1.19 -2.08 -9.94
N GLU A 113 -0.14 -2.44 -10.69
CA GLU A 113 0.69 -1.50 -11.45
C GLU A 113 0.34 -1.60 -12.94
N ILE A 114 0.44 -0.46 -13.66
CA ILE A 114 -0.03 -0.35 -15.03
C ILE A 114 0.74 0.72 -15.80
N GLY A 115 0.95 0.49 -17.10
CA GLY A 115 1.74 1.35 -17.97
C GLY A 115 1.02 2.58 -18.52
N GLN A 116 -0.27 2.76 -18.26
CA GLN A 116 -1.06 3.93 -18.65
C GLN A 116 -2.14 4.21 -17.60
N ALA A 117 -2.58 5.47 -17.49
CA ALA A 117 -3.68 5.86 -16.61
C ALA A 117 -5.06 5.45 -17.19
N THR A 118 -5.15 4.22 -17.70
CA THR A 118 -6.37 3.64 -18.29
C THR A 118 -6.36 2.15 -18.02
N ILE A 119 -7.45 1.62 -17.44
CA ILE A 119 -7.59 0.19 -17.14
C ILE A 119 -7.44 -0.63 -18.42
N ASN A 120 -6.80 -1.78 -18.30
CA ASN A 120 -6.55 -2.77 -19.36
C ASN A 120 -5.80 -2.22 -20.57
N ALA A 121 -5.09 -1.10 -20.40
CA ALA A 121 -4.27 -0.51 -21.44
C ALA A 121 -2.79 -0.70 -21.12
N SER A 122 -1.99 -0.98 -22.16
CA SER A 122 -0.53 -1.22 -22.03
C SER A 122 -0.21 -2.46 -21.17
N TRP A 123 1.02 -2.55 -20.61
CA TRP A 123 1.37 -3.58 -19.64
C TRP A 123 0.67 -3.30 -18.30
N HIS A 124 0.28 -4.34 -17.60
CA HIS A 124 -0.38 -4.28 -16.30
C HIS A 124 -0.13 -5.57 -15.52
N ASP A 125 -0.15 -5.48 -14.20
CA ASP A 125 0.09 -6.60 -13.30
C ASP A 125 -0.54 -6.37 -11.92
N SER A 126 -1.03 -7.46 -11.33
CA SER A 126 -1.52 -7.44 -9.95
C SER A 126 -0.35 -7.44 -8.98
N ASN A 127 -0.38 -6.53 -8.03
CA ASN A 127 0.62 -6.48 -6.96
C ASN A 127 0.13 -7.06 -5.64
N ILE A 128 -1.15 -6.82 -5.31
CA ILE A 128 -1.80 -7.33 -4.11
C ILE A 128 -3.19 -7.80 -4.48
N GLU A 129 -3.51 -9.05 -4.16
CA GLU A 129 -4.83 -9.66 -4.35
C GLU A 129 -5.31 -10.31 -3.05
N ILE A 130 -6.63 -10.47 -2.93
CA ILE A 130 -7.25 -11.33 -1.92
C ILE A 130 -8.15 -12.36 -2.61
N THR A 131 -7.92 -13.66 -2.32
CA THR A 131 -8.71 -14.76 -2.89
C THR A 131 -10.04 -14.96 -2.16
N SER A 132 -10.95 -15.76 -2.71
CA SER A 132 -12.21 -16.15 -2.06
C SER A 132 -12.02 -16.83 -0.69
N ALA A 133 -10.88 -17.51 -0.51
CA ALA A 133 -10.50 -18.10 0.77
C ALA A 133 -9.87 -17.10 1.75
N GLY A 134 -9.79 -15.80 1.39
CA GLY A 134 -9.16 -14.76 2.20
C GLY A 134 -7.63 -14.77 2.19
N VAL A 135 -6.99 -15.56 1.34
CA VAL A 135 -5.52 -15.56 1.20
C VAL A 135 -5.08 -14.29 0.49
N VAL A 136 -4.22 -13.50 1.12
CA VAL A 136 -3.63 -12.32 0.47
C VAL A 136 -2.35 -12.74 -0.25
N CYS A 137 -2.29 -12.46 -1.55
CA CYS A 137 -1.17 -12.75 -2.43
C CYS A 137 -0.44 -11.45 -2.79
N PHE A 138 0.89 -11.51 -2.79
CA PHE A 138 1.77 -10.38 -3.11
C PHE A 138 2.77 -10.76 -4.19
N SER A 139 2.92 -9.93 -5.21
CA SER A 139 3.93 -10.07 -6.25
C SER A 139 4.31 -8.72 -6.84
N VAL A 140 5.29 -8.73 -7.73
CA VAL A 140 5.64 -7.64 -8.63
C VAL A 140 5.83 -8.22 -10.01
N TRP A 141 5.74 -7.41 -11.07
CA TRP A 141 5.89 -7.90 -12.44
C TRP A 141 7.20 -8.67 -12.65
N HIS A 142 7.08 -9.90 -13.09
CA HIS A 142 8.18 -10.76 -13.51
C HIS A 142 7.71 -11.73 -14.63
N ASN A 143 8.64 -12.34 -15.34
CA ASN A 143 8.33 -13.18 -16.52
C ASN A 143 7.59 -14.48 -16.20
N ALA A 144 7.34 -14.79 -14.94
CA ALA A 144 6.62 -16.00 -14.53
C ALA A 144 5.77 -15.71 -13.28
N LEU A 145 4.47 -15.93 -13.39
CA LEU A 145 3.49 -15.70 -12.31
C LEU A 145 3.58 -16.67 -11.13
N THR A 146 4.52 -17.59 -11.16
CA THR A 146 4.66 -18.65 -10.16
C THR A 146 5.30 -18.19 -8.86
N SER A 147 5.99 -17.04 -8.87
CA SER A 147 6.67 -16.53 -7.68
C SER A 147 5.83 -15.43 -7.02
N LYS A 148 5.20 -15.78 -5.93
CA LYS A 148 4.40 -14.86 -5.09
C LYS A 148 4.60 -15.20 -3.62
N VAL A 149 4.31 -14.26 -2.75
CA VAL A 149 4.14 -14.51 -1.32
C VAL A 149 2.65 -14.63 -1.03
N SER A 150 2.23 -15.68 -0.35
CA SER A 150 0.85 -15.88 0.07
C SER A 150 0.76 -15.93 1.59
N SER A 151 -0.21 -15.24 2.15
CA SER A 151 -0.48 -15.25 3.59
C SER A 151 -1.29 -16.50 4.00
N THR A 152 -1.47 -16.71 5.29
CA THR A 152 -2.63 -17.47 5.80
C THR A 152 -3.91 -16.69 5.53
N ALA A 153 -5.05 -17.36 5.50
CA ALA A 153 -6.35 -16.74 5.29
C ALA A 153 -6.61 -15.57 6.26
N LYS A 154 -7.17 -14.49 5.73
CA LYS A 154 -7.61 -13.30 6.45
C LYS A 154 -9.11 -13.15 6.32
N ALA A 155 -9.76 -12.71 7.39
CA ALA A 155 -11.19 -12.48 7.36
C ALA A 155 -11.52 -11.25 6.51
N PHE A 156 -12.54 -11.32 5.69
CA PHE A 156 -13.14 -10.13 5.09
C PHE A 156 -13.76 -9.22 6.16
N ASN A 157 -14.07 -8.01 5.79
CA ASN A 157 -14.68 -7.03 6.69
C ASN A 157 -13.81 -6.65 7.89
N ASN A 158 -12.49 -6.54 7.66
CA ASN A 158 -11.53 -6.03 8.62
C ASN A 158 -10.55 -5.07 7.93
N TRP A 159 -10.05 -4.09 8.68
CA TRP A 159 -8.98 -3.23 8.22
C TRP A 159 -7.65 -3.96 8.25
N TYR A 160 -6.86 -3.75 7.20
CA TYR A 160 -5.50 -4.26 7.05
C TYR A 160 -4.58 -3.18 6.51
N HIS A 161 -3.35 -3.16 7.01
CA HIS A 161 -2.22 -2.50 6.39
C HIS A 161 -1.46 -3.55 5.57
N LEU A 162 -1.65 -3.53 4.26
CA LEU A 162 -1.04 -4.48 3.32
C LEU A 162 0.06 -3.79 2.53
N GLY A 163 1.12 -4.50 2.21
CA GLY A 163 2.14 -3.98 1.34
C GLY A 163 3.33 -4.91 1.16
N TRP A 164 4.23 -4.46 0.34
CA TRP A 164 5.48 -5.16 0.09
C TRP A 164 6.65 -4.18 -0.03
N THR A 165 7.86 -4.70 0.20
CA THR A 165 9.13 -4.08 -0.15
C THR A 165 9.85 -4.96 -1.15
N TYR A 166 10.49 -4.36 -2.15
CA TYR A 166 11.29 -5.04 -3.14
C TYR A 166 12.69 -4.43 -3.18
N SER A 167 13.73 -5.26 -3.05
CA SER A 167 15.13 -4.85 -3.16
C SER A 167 15.96 -5.92 -3.84
N GLY A 168 16.70 -5.52 -4.87
CA GLY A 168 17.50 -6.42 -5.70
C GLY A 168 16.63 -7.47 -6.40
N THR A 169 16.52 -8.66 -5.84
CA THR A 169 15.66 -9.76 -6.32
C THR A 169 14.70 -10.28 -5.25
N THR A 170 14.60 -9.60 -4.12
CA THR A 170 13.81 -10.07 -2.98
C THR A 170 12.57 -9.22 -2.79
N LEU A 171 11.40 -9.84 -2.92
CA LEU A 171 10.12 -9.32 -2.47
C LEU A 171 9.89 -9.77 -1.03
N THR A 172 9.58 -8.84 -0.12
CA THR A 172 9.11 -9.14 1.24
C THR A 172 7.70 -8.59 1.42
N ALA A 173 6.75 -9.44 1.75
CA ALA A 173 5.36 -9.08 1.96
C ALA A 173 5.05 -8.82 3.44
N TYR A 174 4.15 -7.86 3.70
CA TYR A 174 3.77 -7.42 5.04
C TYR A 174 2.26 -7.32 5.20
N ILE A 175 1.79 -7.74 6.37
CA ILE A 175 0.42 -7.51 6.85
C ILE A 175 0.51 -6.93 8.25
N ASN A 176 -0.13 -5.78 8.48
CA ASN A 176 -0.19 -5.11 9.78
C ASN A 176 1.19 -4.92 10.42
N GLY A 177 2.15 -4.45 9.63
CA GLY A 177 3.51 -4.14 10.07
C GLY A 177 4.44 -5.35 10.26
N SER A 178 3.94 -6.58 10.08
CA SER A 178 4.71 -7.82 10.24
C SER A 178 4.94 -8.50 8.90
N SER A 179 6.15 -9.00 8.65
CA SER A 179 6.44 -9.80 7.45
C SER A 179 5.67 -11.12 7.48
N VAL A 180 5.10 -11.49 6.33
CA VAL A 180 4.39 -12.76 6.14
C VAL A 180 5.14 -13.72 5.22
N GLY A 181 6.27 -13.30 4.66
CA GLY A 181 7.12 -14.13 3.83
C GLY A 181 7.95 -13.33 2.84
N THR A 182 8.80 -14.05 2.11
CA THR A 182 9.66 -13.52 1.05
C THR A 182 9.57 -14.41 -0.19
N ALA A 183 9.80 -13.80 -1.36
CA ALA A 183 10.00 -14.51 -2.61
C ALA A 183 11.21 -13.94 -3.34
N THR A 184 12.00 -14.83 -3.96
CA THR A 184 13.08 -14.40 -4.86
C THR A 184 12.54 -14.39 -6.27
N LEU A 185 12.57 -13.22 -6.91
CA LEU A 185 12.11 -13.02 -8.28
C LEU A 185 12.87 -11.85 -8.92
N THR A 186 13.09 -11.94 -10.21
CA THR A 186 13.67 -10.81 -10.96
C THR A 186 12.54 -9.99 -11.53
N ARG A 187 12.32 -8.79 -10.96
CA ARG A 187 11.32 -7.86 -11.49
C ARG A 187 11.68 -7.47 -12.91
N SER A 188 10.79 -7.75 -13.85
CA SER A 188 10.93 -7.25 -15.21
C SER A 188 10.78 -5.75 -15.16
N ALA A 189 11.80 -5.03 -15.64
CA ALA A 189 11.90 -3.60 -15.48
C ALA A 189 10.88 -2.85 -16.35
N PRO A 190 9.77 -2.37 -15.80
CA PRO A 190 8.95 -1.38 -16.49
C PRO A 190 9.65 -0.02 -16.51
N PHE A 191 10.76 0.12 -15.80
CA PHE A 191 11.41 1.41 -15.52
C PHE A 191 12.53 1.77 -16.49
N ASN A 192 12.93 0.87 -17.38
CA ASN A 192 13.94 1.14 -18.39
C ASN A 192 13.29 1.86 -19.58
N SER A 193 13.57 3.12 -19.74
CA SER A 193 13.27 4.00 -20.88
C SER A 193 11.86 3.89 -21.49
N GLY A 194 11.02 4.87 -21.24
CA GLY A 194 9.77 5.10 -21.98
C GLY A 194 8.52 4.44 -21.39
N PHE A 195 8.63 3.69 -20.31
CA PHE A 195 7.46 3.16 -19.61
C PHE A 195 6.92 4.16 -18.58
N ASN A 196 5.61 4.29 -18.53
CA ASN A 196 4.93 4.97 -17.45
C ASN A 196 4.67 3.98 -16.31
N LEU A 197 4.54 4.49 -15.09
CA LEU A 197 4.15 3.71 -13.92
C LEU A 197 2.97 4.40 -13.25
N HIS A 198 1.84 3.73 -13.28
CA HIS A 198 0.63 4.11 -12.57
C HIS A 198 0.22 3.00 -11.62
N TYR A 199 -0.62 3.33 -10.64
CA TYR A 199 -1.24 2.35 -9.75
C TYR A 199 -2.75 2.45 -9.85
N ALA A 200 -3.41 1.29 -9.93
CA ALA A 200 -4.85 1.18 -9.76
C ALA A 200 -5.16 0.49 -8.43
N LEU A 201 -6.17 0.97 -7.72
CA LEU A 201 -6.66 0.41 -6.47
C LEU A 201 -8.08 -0.10 -6.67
N GLY A 202 -8.30 -1.38 -6.35
CA GLY A 202 -9.60 -2.02 -6.47
C GLY A 202 -9.97 -2.48 -7.87
N ALA A 203 -9.05 -2.48 -8.79
CA ALA A 203 -9.26 -2.99 -10.13
C ALA A 203 -7.96 -3.37 -10.81
N ILE A 204 -8.08 -4.18 -11.77
CA ILE A 204 -7.50 -4.37 -13.08
C ILE A 204 -7.78 -5.75 -13.61
N ASP A 205 -7.66 -5.90 -14.89
CA ASP A 205 -7.63 -7.15 -15.58
C ASP A 205 -6.17 -7.54 -15.76
N GLY A 206 -5.63 -8.17 -14.80
CA GLY A 206 -4.26 -8.61 -14.85
C GLY A 206 -4.16 -10.10 -14.70
N THR A 207 -2.96 -10.54 -14.65
CA THR A 207 -2.59 -11.89 -14.35
C THR A 207 -2.93 -12.18 -12.90
N ASN A 208 -4.00 -12.91 -12.68
CA ASN A 208 -4.47 -13.25 -11.35
C ASN A 208 -3.48 -14.14 -10.61
N MET A 209 -3.10 -13.75 -9.42
CA MET A 209 -2.29 -14.57 -8.51
C MET A 209 -3.12 -15.61 -7.77
N GLY A 210 -4.44 -15.63 -7.96
CA GLY A 210 -5.35 -16.60 -7.33
C GLY A 210 -6.70 -16.03 -6.95
N SER A 211 -6.97 -14.75 -7.19
CA SER A 211 -8.34 -14.21 -7.08
C SER A 211 -9.13 -14.55 -8.35
N ASP A 212 -10.45 -14.76 -8.20
CA ASP A 212 -11.35 -15.00 -9.33
C ASP A 212 -11.97 -13.71 -9.87
N GLY A 213 -11.63 -12.55 -9.29
CA GLY A 213 -12.21 -11.25 -9.60
C GLY A 213 -11.18 -10.23 -10.05
N SER A 214 -11.52 -9.44 -11.08
CA SER A 214 -10.72 -8.29 -11.55
C SER A 214 -10.90 -7.07 -10.66
N TYR A 215 -12.08 -6.89 -10.07
CA TYR A 215 -12.39 -5.81 -9.14
C TYR A 215 -12.49 -6.33 -7.72
N CYS A 216 -12.19 -5.47 -6.74
CA CYS A 216 -12.33 -5.77 -5.32
C CYS A 216 -13.30 -4.78 -4.67
N ALA A 217 -14.39 -5.28 -4.09
CA ALA A 217 -15.21 -4.47 -3.21
C ALA A 217 -14.44 -4.21 -1.91
N MET A 218 -14.12 -2.95 -1.65
CA MET A 218 -13.31 -2.57 -0.49
C MET A 218 -13.46 -1.10 -0.10
N ARG A 219 -13.00 -0.78 1.10
CA ARG A 219 -12.73 0.61 1.49
C ARG A 219 -11.23 0.85 1.42
N VAL A 220 -10.83 1.98 0.87
CA VAL A 220 -9.42 2.41 0.77
C VAL A 220 -9.22 3.59 1.69
N GLY A 221 -8.40 3.43 2.73
CA GLY A 221 -8.08 4.50 3.69
C GLY A 221 -6.91 5.36 3.22
N SER A 222 -5.80 4.76 2.85
CA SER A 222 -4.65 5.48 2.27
C SER A 222 -3.79 4.56 1.41
N PHE A 223 -3.01 5.17 0.52
CA PHE A 223 -2.05 4.47 -0.33
C PHE A 223 -0.72 5.21 -0.37
N GLN A 224 0.39 4.47 -0.32
CA GLN A 224 1.75 4.99 -0.23
C GLN A 224 2.66 4.27 -1.20
N VAL A 225 3.50 5.03 -1.91
CA VAL A 225 4.55 4.52 -2.80
C VAL A 225 5.88 5.13 -2.41
N TYR A 226 6.89 4.28 -2.26
CA TYR A 226 8.27 4.68 -1.96
C TYR A 226 9.19 4.27 -3.10
N ASN A 227 10.17 5.10 -3.42
CA ASN A 227 11.21 4.82 -4.42
C ASN A 227 12.43 4.08 -3.83
N ARG A 228 12.24 3.35 -2.76
CA ARG A 228 13.22 2.48 -2.10
C ARG A 228 12.51 1.35 -1.34
N ALA A 229 13.24 0.32 -1.03
CA ALA A 229 12.79 -0.66 -0.06
C ALA A 229 12.80 -0.06 1.36
N LEU A 230 11.66 -0.14 2.06
CA LEU A 230 11.62 0.16 3.50
C LEU A 230 12.18 -1.02 4.29
N THR A 231 12.84 -0.70 5.40
CA THR A 231 13.22 -1.70 6.40
C THR A 231 11.99 -2.20 7.16
N ALA A 232 12.07 -3.40 7.76
CA ALA A 232 10.98 -3.93 8.58
C ALA A 232 10.58 -2.99 9.73
N SER A 233 11.54 -2.26 10.32
CA SER A 233 11.27 -1.28 11.37
C SER A 233 10.49 -0.07 10.84
N GLU A 234 10.78 0.39 9.64
CA GLU A 234 10.05 1.49 8.99
C GLU A 234 8.63 1.06 8.60
N VAL A 235 8.45 -0.17 8.12
CA VAL A 235 7.12 -0.74 7.86
C VAL A 235 6.28 -0.81 9.13
N LEU A 236 6.85 -1.30 10.23
CA LEU A 236 6.19 -1.33 11.53
C LEU A 236 5.86 0.09 12.03
N MET A 237 6.75 1.07 11.79
CA MET A 237 6.52 2.47 12.13
C MET A 237 5.32 3.02 11.35
N ASN A 238 5.23 2.78 10.05
CA ASN A 238 4.10 3.19 9.22
C ASN A 238 2.78 2.57 9.68
N TYR A 239 2.77 1.28 10.00
CA TYR A 239 1.61 0.63 10.58
C TYR A 239 1.18 1.29 11.90
N ASN A 240 2.11 1.46 12.84
CA ASN A 240 1.84 2.03 14.15
C ASN A 240 1.38 3.49 14.10
N SER A 241 1.78 4.25 13.06
CA SER A 241 1.38 5.64 12.91
C SER A 241 -0.13 5.83 12.67
N ASN A 242 -0.79 4.83 12.10
CA ASN A 242 -2.19 4.96 11.66
C ASN A 242 -3.14 3.88 12.20
N LYS A 243 -2.64 2.80 12.82
CA LYS A 243 -3.49 1.66 13.22
C LYS A 243 -4.68 2.05 14.11
N SER A 244 -4.49 3.02 15.02
CA SER A 244 -5.57 3.49 15.90
C SER A 244 -6.70 4.21 15.13
N ILE A 245 -6.41 4.80 13.98
CA ILE A 245 -7.42 5.42 13.10
C ILE A 245 -8.38 4.37 12.57
N TYR A 246 -7.85 3.16 12.29
CA TYR A 246 -8.59 2.04 11.74
C TYR A 246 -9.09 1.05 12.80
N GLY A 247 -8.94 1.38 14.12
CA GLY A 247 -9.46 0.56 15.22
C GLY A 247 -8.60 -0.67 15.54
N LEU A 248 -7.30 -0.65 15.24
CA LEU A 248 -6.34 -1.74 15.49
C LEU A 248 -5.33 -1.41 16.59
#